data_d7012ea213bddca23b10a8d0928fb015
#
_entry.id   d7012ea213bddca23b10a8d0928fb015
#
_cell.length_a   1.000
_cell.length_b   1.000
_cell.length_c   1.000
_cell.angle_alpha   90.00
_cell.angle_beta   90.00
_cell.angle_gamma   90.00
#
_symmetry.space_group_name_H-M   'P 1'
#
loop_
_entity.id
_entity.type
_entity.pdbx_description
1 polymer ?
#
loop_
_entity_poly.entity_id
_entity_poly.type
_entity_poly.pdbx_seq_one_letter_code
_entity_poly.pdbx_strand_id
1 'polypeptide(L)'
;VVAEGVRYLRWALPCFFFYGLSMTTTIVLRNTGQMHIPLLTAVGAFFLNIFFNWMFIFGKLGAPAMGVAGAALATVIGQAISCLTALVFSLRHRADLGLLPRYLRPEAEMVKRTLKLGFPVALQWTIASISWLVVLTLINKYGVTVSAGNGVSNKIRDFCQLFLSALTTGAGTMCAQCLGAGLYDRAEQVM
;
A
#
# COMPACT_ATOMS: atom_id res chain seq x y z
N VAL A 1 27.19 -3.59 3.41
CA VAL A 1 25.76 -3.53 3.80
C VAL A 1 25.18 -2.14 3.53
N VAL A 2 25.80 -1.04 4.01
CA VAL A 2 25.27 0.34 3.82
C VAL A 2 25.23 0.73 2.35
N ALA A 3 26.27 0.46 1.56
CA ALA A 3 26.32 0.79 0.13
C ALA A 3 25.21 0.07 -0.67
N GLU A 4 24.96 -1.21 -0.38
CA GLU A 4 23.87 -1.96 -1.00
C GLU A 4 22.49 -1.45 -0.58
N GLY A 5 22.35 -1.04 0.70
CA GLY A 5 21.13 -0.41 1.18
C GLY A 5 20.81 0.92 0.49
N VAL A 6 21.82 1.77 0.29
CA VAL A 6 21.69 3.04 -0.46
C VAL A 6 21.33 2.78 -1.92
N ARG A 7 21.95 1.78 -2.54
CA ARG A 7 21.64 1.37 -3.92
C ARG A 7 20.21 0.88 -4.05
N TYR A 8 19.74 0.04 -3.11
CA TYR A 8 18.35 -0.42 -3.06
C TYR A 8 17.37 0.75 -2.92
N LEU A 9 17.60 1.66 -1.96
CA LEU A 9 16.72 2.80 -1.72
C LEU A 9 16.62 3.73 -2.94
N ARG A 10 17.73 3.98 -3.63
CA ARG A 10 17.75 4.82 -4.84
C ARG A 10 16.86 4.24 -5.94
N TRP A 11 16.87 2.91 -6.13
CA TRP A 11 16.01 2.23 -7.09
C TRP A 11 14.56 2.11 -6.61
N ALA A 12 14.33 2.07 -5.30
CA ALA A 12 12.99 1.95 -4.71
C ALA A 12 12.23 3.30 -4.60
N LEU A 13 12.93 4.44 -4.66
CA LEU A 13 12.28 5.76 -4.55
C LEU A 13 11.06 5.95 -5.48
N PRO A 14 11.11 5.63 -6.78
CA PRO A 14 9.95 5.78 -7.65
C PRO A 14 8.74 4.93 -7.25
N CYS A 15 8.97 3.83 -6.50
CA CYS A 15 7.90 2.95 -6.03
C CYS A 15 6.90 3.70 -5.14
N PHE A 16 7.36 4.63 -4.30
CA PHE A 16 6.49 5.37 -3.40
C PHE A 16 5.47 6.24 -4.13
N PHE A 17 5.87 6.83 -5.26
CA PHE A 17 4.94 7.59 -6.10
C PHE A 17 3.84 6.69 -6.68
N PHE A 18 4.22 5.58 -7.32
CA PHE A 18 3.27 4.62 -7.88
C PHE A 18 2.40 3.98 -6.80
N TYR A 19 2.98 3.69 -5.62
CA TYR A 19 2.26 3.16 -4.48
C TYR A 19 1.18 4.12 -3.99
N GLY A 20 1.50 5.40 -3.80
CA GLY A 20 0.53 6.41 -3.36
C GLY A 20 -0.63 6.55 -4.34
N LEU A 21 -0.33 6.60 -5.64
CA LEU A 21 -1.35 6.71 -6.68
C LEU A 21 -2.23 5.43 -6.76
N SER A 22 -1.61 4.26 -6.69
CA SER A 22 -2.31 2.96 -6.67
C SER A 22 -3.20 2.81 -5.45
N MET A 23 -2.73 3.21 -4.26
CA MET A 23 -3.52 3.19 -3.03
C MET A 23 -4.73 4.11 -3.10
N THR A 24 -4.54 5.33 -3.58
CA THR A 24 -5.65 6.29 -3.75
C THR A 24 -6.72 5.73 -4.69
N THR A 25 -6.30 5.21 -5.86
CA THR A 25 -7.21 4.61 -6.83
C THR A 25 -7.93 3.38 -6.26
N THR A 26 -7.23 2.53 -5.52
CA THR A 26 -7.80 1.35 -4.85
C THR A 26 -8.86 1.74 -3.83
N ILE A 27 -8.61 2.77 -3.01
CA ILE A 27 -9.57 3.26 -2.01
C ILE A 27 -10.82 3.80 -2.70
N VAL A 28 -10.67 4.57 -3.77
CA VAL A 28 -11.80 5.09 -4.56
C VAL A 28 -12.63 3.94 -5.13
N LEU A 29 -12.02 2.95 -5.78
CA LEU A 29 -12.70 1.80 -6.36
C LEU A 29 -13.44 0.96 -5.30
N ARG A 30 -12.86 0.77 -4.12
CA ARG A 30 -13.52 0.07 -3.01
C ARG A 30 -14.75 0.83 -2.51
N ASN A 31 -14.63 2.15 -2.33
CA ASN A 31 -15.73 2.98 -1.84
C ASN A 31 -16.88 3.11 -2.85
N THR A 32 -16.62 2.95 -4.13
CA THR A 32 -17.65 2.90 -5.19
C THR A 32 -18.24 1.51 -5.40
N GLY A 33 -17.93 0.52 -4.54
CA GLY A 33 -18.48 -0.83 -4.58
C GLY A 33 -17.79 -1.77 -5.59
N GLN A 34 -16.82 -1.30 -6.35
CA GLN A 34 -16.08 -2.11 -7.34
C GLN A 34 -14.89 -2.84 -6.71
N MET A 35 -15.16 -3.83 -5.86
CA MET A 35 -14.12 -4.54 -5.12
C MET A 35 -13.33 -5.56 -5.95
N HIS A 36 -13.91 -6.05 -7.06
CA HIS A 36 -13.27 -7.08 -7.89
C HIS A 36 -11.99 -6.59 -8.56
N ILE A 37 -11.94 -5.31 -8.91
CA ILE A 37 -10.82 -4.76 -9.67
C ILE A 37 -9.56 -4.58 -8.82
N PRO A 38 -9.62 -3.96 -7.62
CA PRO A 38 -8.49 -3.96 -6.70
C PRO A 38 -7.99 -5.36 -6.35
N LEU A 39 -8.89 -6.34 -6.24
CA LEU A 39 -8.52 -7.73 -5.99
C LEU A 39 -7.74 -8.32 -7.17
N LEU A 40 -8.27 -8.20 -8.39
CA LEU A 40 -7.60 -8.73 -9.59
C LEU A 40 -6.26 -8.05 -9.85
N THR A 41 -6.18 -6.72 -9.65
CA THR A 41 -4.92 -5.99 -9.79
C THR A 41 -3.89 -6.39 -8.74
N ALA A 42 -4.31 -6.63 -7.49
CA ALA A 42 -3.42 -7.08 -6.42
C ALA A 42 -2.88 -8.49 -6.68
N VAL A 43 -3.76 -9.42 -7.08
CA VAL A 43 -3.36 -10.80 -7.44
C VAL A 43 -2.44 -10.79 -8.67
N GLY A 44 -2.76 -10.04 -9.71
CA GLY A 44 -1.90 -9.88 -10.88
C GLY A 44 -0.54 -9.29 -10.53
N ALA A 45 -0.50 -8.23 -9.74
CA ALA A 45 0.74 -7.62 -9.28
C ALA A 45 1.59 -8.57 -8.43
N PHE A 46 0.98 -9.43 -7.62
CA PHE A 46 1.68 -10.44 -6.83
C PHE A 46 2.41 -11.45 -7.73
N PHE A 47 1.73 -12.02 -8.72
CA PHE A 47 2.37 -12.96 -9.65
C PHE A 47 3.44 -12.30 -10.52
N LEU A 48 3.20 -11.09 -11.00
CA LEU A 48 4.19 -10.32 -11.74
C LEU A 48 5.42 -9.99 -10.88
N ASN A 49 5.21 -9.65 -9.61
CA ASN A 49 6.30 -9.39 -8.69
C ASN A 49 7.17 -10.64 -8.46
N ILE A 50 6.55 -11.81 -8.27
CA ILE A 50 7.29 -13.09 -8.17
C ILE A 50 8.10 -13.35 -9.45
N PHE A 51 7.47 -13.20 -10.62
CA PHE A 51 8.11 -13.42 -11.90
C PHE A 51 9.31 -12.49 -12.14
N PHE A 52 9.13 -11.19 -11.91
CA PHE A 52 10.20 -10.22 -12.08
C PHE A 52 11.31 -10.37 -11.03
N ASN A 53 10.97 -10.73 -9.78
CA ASN A 53 11.97 -11.05 -8.76
C ASN A 53 12.83 -12.23 -9.22
N TRP A 54 12.21 -13.31 -9.68
CA TRP A 54 12.92 -14.48 -10.20
C TRP A 54 13.82 -14.09 -11.39
N MET A 55 13.32 -13.28 -12.31
CA MET A 55 14.05 -12.85 -13.50
C MET A 55 15.27 -11.98 -13.16
N PHE A 56 15.08 -10.92 -12.34
CA PHE A 56 16.14 -9.93 -12.08
C PHE A 56 17.12 -10.34 -10.97
N ILE A 57 16.67 -11.13 -9.98
CA ILE A 57 17.58 -11.60 -8.94
C ILE A 57 18.55 -12.64 -9.52
N PHE A 58 18.02 -13.60 -10.29
CA PHE A 58 18.81 -14.71 -10.81
C PHE A 58 19.38 -14.48 -12.22
N GLY A 59 19.07 -13.37 -12.86
CA GLY A 59 19.57 -13.04 -14.20
C GLY A 59 19.08 -14.02 -15.29
N LYS A 60 17.84 -14.46 -15.21
CA LYS A 60 17.23 -15.35 -16.20
C LYS A 60 16.63 -14.58 -17.38
N LEU A 61 16.37 -15.27 -18.50
CA LEU A 61 15.77 -14.69 -19.72
C LEU A 61 16.58 -13.51 -20.33
N GLY A 62 17.91 -13.50 -20.16
CA GLY A 62 18.77 -12.45 -20.72
C GLY A 62 18.84 -11.15 -19.88
N ALA A 63 18.19 -11.11 -18.73
CA ALA A 63 18.32 -9.99 -17.81
C ALA A 63 19.65 -10.09 -17.01
N PRO A 64 20.32 -8.95 -16.71
CA PRO A 64 21.50 -8.97 -15.86
C PRO A 64 21.12 -9.40 -14.43
N ALA A 65 21.95 -10.26 -13.81
CA ALA A 65 21.80 -10.64 -12.41
C ALA A 65 22.10 -9.43 -11.52
N MET A 66 21.06 -8.72 -11.05
CA MET A 66 21.20 -7.49 -10.26
C MET A 66 21.10 -7.74 -8.75
N GLY A 67 20.79 -8.97 -8.31
CA GLY A 67 20.67 -9.32 -6.89
C GLY A 67 19.67 -8.41 -6.16
N VAL A 68 20.12 -7.71 -5.12
CA VAL A 68 19.27 -6.83 -4.29
C VAL A 68 18.67 -5.66 -5.08
N ALA A 69 19.40 -5.08 -6.03
CA ALA A 69 18.88 -4.02 -6.88
C ALA A 69 17.79 -4.55 -7.85
N GLY A 70 17.93 -5.81 -8.29
CA GLY A 70 16.92 -6.49 -9.09
C GLY A 70 15.59 -6.67 -8.37
N ALA A 71 15.63 -6.99 -7.08
CA ALA A 71 14.43 -7.08 -6.24
C ALA A 71 13.73 -5.72 -6.11
N ALA A 72 14.47 -4.62 -5.94
CA ALA A 72 13.91 -3.28 -5.92
C ALA A 72 13.24 -2.92 -7.26
N LEU A 73 13.91 -3.19 -8.38
CA LEU A 73 13.41 -2.93 -9.72
C LEU A 73 12.13 -3.74 -10.00
N ALA A 74 12.10 -5.02 -9.63
CA ALA A 74 10.92 -5.88 -9.77
C ALA A 74 9.71 -5.30 -9.01
N THR A 75 9.93 -4.78 -7.81
CA THR A 75 8.89 -4.15 -7.00
C THR A 75 8.37 -2.87 -7.66
N VAL A 76 9.26 -2.02 -8.18
CA VAL A 76 8.88 -0.79 -8.90
C VAL A 76 8.05 -1.12 -10.14
N ILE A 77 8.48 -2.09 -10.95
CA ILE A 77 7.76 -2.51 -12.16
C ILE A 77 6.39 -3.09 -11.80
N GLY A 78 6.33 -3.99 -10.83
CA GLY A 78 5.06 -4.58 -10.35
C GLY A 78 4.09 -3.50 -9.87
N GLN A 79 4.58 -2.51 -9.12
CA GLN A 79 3.77 -1.41 -8.62
C GLN A 79 3.34 -0.45 -9.75
N ALA A 80 4.20 -0.17 -10.72
CA ALA A 80 3.86 0.64 -11.88
C ALA A 80 2.78 -0.03 -12.74
N ILE A 81 2.88 -1.33 -13.00
CA ILE A 81 1.87 -2.09 -13.75
C ILE A 81 0.54 -2.10 -12.99
N SER A 82 0.55 -2.33 -11.68
CA SER A 82 -0.64 -2.29 -10.83
C SER A 82 -1.31 -0.91 -10.90
N CYS A 83 -0.53 0.16 -10.77
CA CYS A 83 -1.00 1.53 -10.87
C CYS A 83 -1.61 1.82 -12.26
N LEU A 84 -0.93 1.46 -13.34
CA LEU A 84 -1.41 1.65 -14.71
C LEU A 84 -2.70 0.88 -14.96
N THR A 85 -2.79 -0.37 -14.52
CA THR A 85 -3.99 -1.20 -14.67
C THR A 85 -5.18 -0.56 -13.93
N ALA A 86 -4.98 -0.13 -12.70
CA ALA A 86 -6.01 0.53 -11.91
C ALA A 86 -6.45 1.86 -12.54
N LEU A 87 -5.49 2.66 -13.06
CA LEU A 87 -5.78 3.92 -13.76
C LEU A 87 -6.53 3.70 -15.07
N VAL A 88 -6.07 2.78 -15.91
CA VAL A 88 -6.71 2.48 -17.20
C VAL A 88 -8.15 2.00 -16.98
N PHE A 89 -8.37 1.15 -15.98
CA PHE A 89 -9.70 0.71 -15.62
C PHE A 89 -10.56 1.89 -15.15
N SER A 90 -10.04 2.69 -14.25
CA SER A 90 -10.71 3.88 -13.71
C SER A 90 -11.08 4.88 -14.83
N LEU A 91 -10.21 5.08 -15.81
CA LEU A 91 -10.47 5.93 -16.96
C LEU A 91 -11.47 5.34 -17.95
N ARG A 92 -11.49 4.02 -18.13
CA ARG A 92 -12.48 3.36 -18.99
C ARG A 92 -13.90 3.41 -18.40
N HIS A 93 -14.03 3.30 -17.08
CA HIS A 93 -15.30 3.37 -16.35
C HIS A 93 -15.51 4.75 -15.71
N ARG A 94 -14.91 5.80 -16.29
CA ARG A 94 -14.96 7.17 -15.76
C ARG A 94 -16.38 7.71 -15.59
N ALA A 95 -17.33 7.28 -16.44
CA ALA A 95 -18.72 7.69 -16.33
C ALA A 95 -19.39 7.12 -15.07
N ASP A 96 -19.12 5.84 -14.77
CA ASP A 96 -19.67 5.14 -13.60
C ASP A 96 -19.03 5.61 -12.29
N LEU A 97 -17.76 6.02 -12.36
CA LEU A 97 -16.98 6.51 -11.22
C LEU A 97 -17.05 8.02 -11.01
N GLY A 98 -17.77 8.74 -11.88
CA GLY A 98 -17.85 10.20 -11.84
C GLY A 98 -16.51 10.93 -12.10
N LEU A 99 -15.51 10.25 -12.68
CA LEU A 99 -14.19 10.80 -12.97
C LEU A 99 -14.21 11.64 -14.26
N LEU A 100 -14.94 12.73 -14.25
CA LEU A 100 -14.92 13.69 -15.36
C LEU A 100 -13.69 14.60 -15.25
N PRO A 101 -13.04 14.96 -16.37
CA PRO A 101 -11.90 15.86 -16.39
C PRO A 101 -12.15 17.19 -15.67
N ARG A 102 -13.42 17.59 -15.60
CA ARG A 102 -13.86 18.80 -14.89
C ARG A 102 -13.61 18.75 -13.39
N TYR A 103 -13.67 17.53 -12.77
CA TYR A 103 -13.47 17.33 -11.33
C TYR A 103 -11.99 17.08 -10.96
N LEU A 104 -11.09 16.99 -11.94
CA LEU A 104 -9.65 16.89 -11.70
C LEU A 104 -9.00 18.23 -11.28
N ARG A 105 -9.76 19.33 -11.32
CA ARG A 105 -9.26 20.61 -10.81
C ARG A 105 -9.23 20.57 -9.29
N PRO A 106 -8.06 20.75 -8.66
CA PRO A 106 -7.96 20.75 -7.20
C PRO A 106 -8.75 21.95 -6.66
N GLU A 107 -9.76 21.68 -5.89
CA GLU A 107 -10.51 22.69 -5.13
C GLU A 107 -9.77 22.95 -3.84
N ALA A 108 -9.37 24.20 -3.61
CA ALA A 108 -8.52 24.58 -2.47
C ALA A 108 -9.15 24.19 -1.12
N GLU A 109 -10.47 24.25 -1.00
CA GLU A 109 -11.18 23.87 0.21
C GLU A 109 -11.10 22.36 0.47
N MET A 110 -11.30 21.53 -0.56
CA MET A 110 -11.15 20.07 -0.47
C MET A 110 -9.72 19.65 -0.14
N VAL A 111 -8.74 20.28 -0.77
CA VAL A 111 -7.32 20.04 -0.47
C VAL A 111 -7.02 20.39 0.99
N LYS A 112 -7.48 21.56 1.47
CA LYS A 112 -7.30 22.00 2.86
C LYS A 112 -7.95 21.02 3.85
N ARG A 113 -9.16 20.56 3.55
CA ARG A 113 -9.89 19.58 4.37
C ARG A 113 -9.15 18.24 4.43
N THR A 114 -8.69 17.73 3.28
CA THR A 114 -7.91 16.49 3.20
C THR A 114 -6.59 16.61 3.96
N LEU A 115 -5.87 17.71 3.82
CA LEU A 115 -4.64 17.94 4.56
C LEU A 115 -4.88 18.06 6.06
N LYS A 116 -5.95 18.76 6.49
CA LYS A 116 -6.32 18.88 7.91
C LYS A 116 -6.60 17.53 8.57
N LEU A 117 -7.19 16.58 7.83
CA LEU A 117 -7.47 15.23 8.31
C LEU A 117 -6.26 14.30 8.16
N GLY A 118 -5.53 14.40 7.04
CA GLY A 118 -4.41 13.52 6.73
C GLY A 118 -3.15 13.83 7.54
N PHE A 119 -2.87 15.10 7.85
CA PHE A 119 -1.65 15.49 8.55
C PHE A 119 -1.55 14.87 9.96
N PRO A 120 -2.58 14.92 10.83
CA PRO A 120 -2.51 14.26 12.13
C PRO A 120 -2.31 12.74 12.01
N VAL A 121 -2.96 12.09 11.04
CA VAL A 121 -2.79 10.65 10.81
C VAL A 121 -1.37 10.34 10.34
N ALA A 122 -0.82 11.11 9.42
CA ALA A 122 0.57 10.96 8.97
C ALA A 122 1.56 11.15 10.13
N LEU A 123 1.34 12.15 10.98
CA LEU A 123 2.16 12.39 12.16
C LEU A 123 2.08 11.22 13.16
N GLN A 124 0.89 10.68 13.41
CA GLN A 124 0.68 9.50 14.24
C GLN A 124 1.48 8.29 13.74
N TRP A 125 1.42 7.99 12.45
CA TRP A 125 2.17 6.89 11.84
C TRP A 125 3.68 7.13 11.90
N THR A 126 4.13 8.36 11.71
CA THR A 126 5.54 8.74 11.81
C THR A 126 6.07 8.52 13.22
N ILE A 127 5.35 9.01 14.25
CA ILE A 127 5.74 8.82 15.66
C ILE A 127 5.76 7.34 16.02
N ALA A 128 4.74 6.58 15.61
CA ALA A 128 4.69 5.14 15.84
C ALA A 128 5.87 4.40 15.20
N SER A 129 6.25 4.79 13.98
CA SER A 129 7.39 4.20 13.26
C SER A 129 8.73 4.51 13.94
N ILE A 130 8.92 5.75 14.39
CA ILE A 130 10.11 6.16 15.15
C ILE A 130 10.19 5.39 16.47
N SER A 131 9.09 5.29 17.21
CA SER A 131 9.02 4.53 18.45
C SER A 131 9.38 3.07 18.23
N TRP A 132 8.90 2.47 17.15
CA TRP A 132 9.25 1.10 16.76
C TRP A 132 10.75 0.94 16.46
N LEU A 133 11.39 1.89 15.79
CA LEU A 133 12.83 1.87 15.53
C LEU A 133 13.65 1.93 16.83
N VAL A 134 13.23 2.75 17.79
CA VAL A 134 13.86 2.83 19.10
C VAL A 134 13.76 1.49 19.84
N VAL A 135 12.58 0.90 19.87
CA VAL A 135 12.35 -0.42 20.50
C VAL A 135 13.20 -1.50 19.82
N LEU A 136 13.24 -1.52 18.49
CA LEU A 136 14.07 -2.47 17.74
C LEU A 136 15.57 -2.31 18.04
N THR A 137 16.03 -1.07 18.17
CA THR A 137 17.42 -0.79 18.54
C THR A 137 17.75 -1.28 19.94
N LEU A 138 16.83 -1.14 20.90
CA LEU A 138 16.99 -1.66 22.26
C LEU A 138 17.01 -3.18 22.27
N ILE A 139 16.11 -3.84 21.55
CA ILE A 139 16.06 -5.30 21.44
C ILE A 139 17.38 -5.86 20.88
N ASN A 140 17.93 -5.21 19.86
CA ASN A 140 19.19 -5.63 19.24
C ASN A 140 20.40 -5.55 20.21
N LYS A 141 20.35 -4.73 21.25
CA LYS A 141 21.38 -4.67 22.30
C LYS A 141 21.43 -5.92 23.18
N TYR A 142 20.33 -6.67 23.29
CA TYR A 142 20.26 -7.89 24.08
C TYR A 142 20.82 -9.13 23.37
N GLY A 143 21.35 -8.96 22.18
CA GLY A 143 22.01 -10.01 21.41
C GLY A 143 21.13 -10.71 20.37
N VAL A 144 21.80 -11.58 19.60
CA VAL A 144 21.21 -12.21 18.40
C VAL A 144 20.03 -13.12 18.75
N THR A 145 20.09 -13.84 19.87
CA THR A 145 19.03 -14.78 20.27
C THR A 145 17.71 -14.05 20.56
N VAL A 146 17.79 -12.92 21.29
CA VAL A 146 16.60 -12.11 21.63
C VAL A 146 16.04 -11.43 20.37
N SER A 147 16.93 -10.92 19.52
CA SER A 147 16.54 -10.31 18.23
C SER A 147 15.86 -11.32 17.30
N ALA A 148 16.36 -12.55 17.22
CA ALA A 148 15.75 -13.63 16.45
C ALA A 148 14.38 -14.01 17.00
N GLY A 149 14.24 -14.17 18.33
CA GLY A 149 12.95 -14.43 18.99
C GLY A 149 11.92 -13.33 18.73
N ASN A 150 12.32 -12.06 18.80
CA ASN A 150 11.46 -10.93 18.43
C ASN A 150 11.04 -10.99 16.96
N GLY A 151 11.94 -11.39 16.06
CA GLY A 151 11.63 -11.57 14.65
C GLY A 151 10.52 -12.60 14.41
N VAL A 152 10.59 -13.76 15.08
CA VAL A 152 9.55 -14.80 15.01
C VAL A 152 8.23 -14.29 15.60
N SER A 153 8.26 -13.66 16.77
CA SER A 153 7.06 -13.09 17.42
C SER A 153 6.38 -12.06 16.53
N ASN A 154 7.15 -11.20 15.84
CA ASN A 154 6.61 -10.24 14.90
C ASN A 154 5.91 -10.93 13.71
N LYS A 155 6.45 -12.03 13.19
CA LYS A 155 5.81 -12.77 12.09
C LYS A 155 4.46 -13.35 12.49
N ILE A 156 4.36 -13.90 13.70
CA ILE A 156 3.10 -14.41 14.24
C ILE A 156 2.09 -13.27 14.42
N ARG A 157 2.54 -12.17 15.01
CA ARG A 157 1.71 -10.98 15.17
C ARG A 157 1.21 -10.44 13.82
N ASP A 158 2.09 -10.32 12.82
CA ASP A 158 1.75 -9.83 11.49
C ASP A 158 0.71 -10.73 10.82
N PHE A 159 0.82 -12.05 11.00
CA PHE A 159 -0.17 -13.01 10.51
C PHE A 159 -1.55 -12.80 11.16
N CYS A 160 -1.62 -12.65 12.48
CA CYS A 160 -2.87 -12.35 13.18
C CYS A 160 -3.44 -10.98 12.75
N GLN A 161 -2.57 -9.99 12.56
CA GLN A 161 -2.94 -8.65 12.13
C GLN A 161 -3.60 -8.62 10.74
N LEU A 162 -3.30 -9.58 9.84
CA LEU A 162 -3.94 -9.67 8.53
C LEU A 162 -5.46 -9.82 8.64
N PHE A 163 -5.93 -10.68 9.54
CA PHE A 163 -7.36 -10.90 9.75
C PHE A 163 -8.05 -9.66 10.33
N LEU A 164 -7.42 -9.04 11.34
CA LEU A 164 -7.94 -7.81 11.93
C LEU A 164 -8.02 -6.66 10.90
N SER A 165 -6.96 -6.47 10.12
CA SER A 165 -6.92 -5.40 9.11
C SER A 165 -7.92 -5.62 7.98
N ALA A 166 -8.17 -6.88 7.59
CA ALA A 166 -9.21 -7.21 6.61
C ALA A 166 -10.60 -6.84 7.13
N LEU A 167 -10.94 -7.21 8.37
CA LEU A 167 -12.21 -6.88 9.01
C LEU A 167 -12.38 -5.36 9.15
N THR A 168 -11.37 -4.66 9.67
CA THR A 168 -11.39 -3.21 9.86
C THR A 168 -11.56 -2.47 8.54
N THR A 169 -10.87 -2.93 7.48
CA THR A 169 -10.99 -2.31 6.15
C THR A 169 -12.39 -2.56 5.55
N GLY A 170 -12.94 -3.77 5.72
CA GLY A 170 -14.29 -4.11 5.29
C GLY A 170 -15.35 -3.29 6.01
N ALA A 171 -15.31 -3.27 7.34
CA ALA A 171 -16.23 -2.49 8.17
C ALA A 171 -16.15 -0.99 7.85
N GLY A 172 -14.93 -0.44 7.74
CA GLY A 172 -14.74 0.97 7.38
C GLY A 172 -15.33 1.34 6.01
N THR A 173 -15.19 0.46 5.01
CA THR A 173 -15.80 0.67 3.68
C THR A 173 -17.33 0.62 3.74
N MET A 174 -17.90 -0.37 4.45
CA MET A 174 -19.35 -0.48 4.61
C MET A 174 -19.93 0.70 5.39
N CYS A 175 -19.25 1.12 6.46
CA CYS A 175 -19.65 2.29 7.24
C CYS A 175 -19.65 3.57 6.38
N ALA A 176 -18.60 3.78 5.58
CA ALA A 176 -18.50 4.93 4.67
C ALA A 176 -19.63 4.93 3.62
N GLN A 177 -19.98 3.77 3.07
CA GLN A 177 -21.10 3.64 2.11
C GLN A 177 -22.44 3.90 2.78
N CYS A 178 -22.69 3.37 3.99
CA CYS A 178 -23.90 3.62 4.75
C CYS A 178 -24.08 5.10 5.09
N LEU A 179 -23.00 5.77 5.54
CA LEU A 179 -23.00 7.21 5.83
C LEU A 179 -23.28 8.04 4.56
N GLY A 180 -22.67 7.67 3.44
CA GLY A 180 -22.90 8.33 2.15
C GLY A 180 -24.33 8.17 1.63
N ALA A 181 -25.01 7.07 1.99
CA ALA A 181 -26.40 6.81 1.65
C ALA A 181 -27.40 7.37 2.69
N GLY A 182 -26.93 8.01 3.78
CA GLY A 182 -27.77 8.53 4.87
C GLY A 182 -28.38 7.46 5.78
N LEU A 183 -27.88 6.22 5.73
CA LEU A 183 -28.37 5.08 6.51
C LEU A 183 -27.58 4.96 7.83
N TYR A 184 -27.84 5.87 8.76
CA TYR A 184 -27.10 5.97 10.04
C TYR A 184 -27.27 4.73 10.92
N ASP A 185 -28.47 4.17 11.01
CA ASP A 185 -28.75 2.97 11.82
C ASP A 185 -27.95 1.74 11.35
N ARG A 186 -27.77 1.61 10.02
CA ARG A 186 -26.94 0.55 9.46
C ARG A 186 -25.43 0.80 9.67
N ALA A 187 -25.01 2.04 9.66
CA ALA A 187 -23.63 2.38 9.94
C ALA A 187 -23.23 2.02 11.38
N GLU A 188 -24.16 2.22 12.34
CA GLU A 188 -23.97 1.83 13.74
C GLU A 188 -23.91 0.30 13.92
N GLN A 189 -24.72 -0.45 13.20
CA GLN A 189 -24.71 -1.92 13.25
C GLN A 189 -23.42 -2.56 12.67
N VAL A 190 -22.71 -1.85 11.81
CA VAL A 190 -21.45 -2.32 11.19
C VAL A 190 -20.24 -2.08 12.09
N MET A 191 -20.30 -1.12 13.00
CA MET A 191 -19.24 -0.81 13.96
C MET A 191 -19.31 -1.67 15.21
#